data_0f574ac10f25eefc46a9d7d52bfe2ab4
#
_entry.id   0f574ac10f25eefc46a9d7d52bfe2ab4
#
_cell.length_a   1.000
_cell.length_b   1.000
_cell.length_c   1.000
_cell.angle_alpha   90.00
_cell.angle_beta   90.00
_cell.angle_gamma   90.00
#
_symmetry.space_group_name_H-M   'P 1'
#
loop_
_entity.id
_entity.type
_entity.pdbx_description
1 polymer ?
#
loop_
_entity_poly.entity_id
_entity_poly.type
_entity_poly.pdbx_seq_one_letter_code
_entity_poly.pdbx_strand_id
1 'polypeptide(L)'
;MKMMKHVKKQNKSKKETLKSSLTFKWVSLVAATITVSFVIFSIAIYSLVKQQIISQERNLTESVATTFQRRLVEIPTSLQISNVVPQLSPNTNRILEGQTPITSNNGGNVFNDDVLATLSNRDTSITIYNPAGDVVFSNGNVPDEGMPQFSKTENHVLKVVTTQGKIHMKVYQKIFSERTHRLTGYLIVDNSMDQQNQVLKSIRHWMISLSVIAIVVFIGLSYLIVNSVVQPIKKMSQISHDINKDPTDKRRVPDLHRNDELGELAISFNKMLDRMQAYMQQQKQFVGDVSHELRTPVAVIEGHLNLLERWGKDDPQVLEESIQASLQESKRMKHLIQEMLDLTRAEQVDLQYPDKTTDVNEVLNRTVNDMRMIHQDFTITYDDADLKPDTIVKIYRNHLEQILIILIDNAIKYSTDRKEILVAAATEKDKVKISVQDFGEGIAPDEQDKIFNRFYRVDKARTREKGGNGLGLAIAQKLVESYHGKISVSSTLGSGSKFMIEFPLLKSESDK
;
A
#
# COMPACT_ATOMS: atom_id res chain seq x y z
N MET A 1 -6.10 -3.84 48.81
CA MET A 1 -5.31 -4.89 48.10
C MET A 1 -5.97 -5.37 46.80
N LYS A 2 -7.30 -5.50 46.66
CA LYS A 2 -7.98 -5.89 45.40
C LYS A 2 -7.86 -4.85 44.27
N MET A 3 -7.89 -3.54 44.57
CA MET A 3 -7.79 -2.44 43.59
C MET A 3 -6.41 -2.37 42.92
N MET A 4 -5.34 -2.60 43.67
CA MET A 4 -3.97 -2.63 43.12
C MET A 4 -3.71 -3.82 42.18
N LYS A 5 -4.36 -4.95 42.39
CA LYS A 5 -4.29 -6.13 41.50
C LYS A 5 -5.03 -5.86 40.16
N HIS A 6 -6.12 -5.08 40.18
CA HIS A 6 -6.89 -4.75 38.98
C HIS A 6 -6.12 -3.76 38.07
N VAL A 7 -5.49 -2.73 38.65
CA VAL A 7 -4.64 -1.77 37.92
C VAL A 7 -3.39 -2.44 37.32
N LYS A 8 -2.76 -3.38 38.05
CA LYS A 8 -1.63 -4.16 37.49
C LYS A 8 -2.05 -5.11 36.37
N LYS A 9 -3.28 -5.68 36.42
CA LYS A 9 -3.80 -6.56 35.38
C LYS A 9 -4.19 -5.78 34.12
N GLN A 10 -4.76 -4.58 34.26
CA GLN A 10 -5.04 -3.67 33.14
C GLN A 10 -3.75 -3.13 32.49
N ASN A 11 -2.74 -2.79 33.28
CA ASN A 11 -1.45 -2.34 32.74
C ASN A 11 -0.66 -3.47 32.07
N LYS A 12 -0.81 -4.72 32.53
CA LYS A 12 -0.19 -5.90 31.88
C LYS A 12 -0.89 -6.22 30.56
N SER A 13 -2.22 -6.17 30.52
CA SER A 13 -3.01 -6.33 29.29
C SER A 13 -2.71 -5.24 28.26
N LYS A 14 -2.59 -3.97 28.69
CA LYS A 14 -2.21 -2.86 27.82
C LYS A 14 -0.78 -2.97 27.27
N LYS A 15 0.17 -3.51 28.05
CA LYS A 15 1.54 -3.79 27.62
C LYS A 15 1.63 -4.98 26.65
N GLU A 16 0.81 -5.99 26.85
CA GLU A 16 0.75 -7.15 25.94
C GLU A 16 0.09 -6.81 24.60
N THR A 17 -0.96 -5.97 24.61
CA THR A 17 -1.59 -5.48 23.36
C THR A 17 -0.70 -4.52 22.59
N LEU A 18 0.15 -3.74 23.25
CA LEU A 18 1.17 -2.89 22.59
C LEU A 18 2.25 -3.74 21.90
N LYS A 19 2.67 -4.86 22.52
CA LYS A 19 3.68 -5.77 21.93
C LYS A 19 3.18 -6.55 20.72
N SER A 20 1.88 -6.74 20.56
CA SER A 20 1.29 -7.48 19.45
C SER A 20 0.82 -6.58 18.30
N SER A 21 0.86 -5.26 18.47
CA SER A 21 0.46 -4.31 17.42
C SER A 21 1.44 -4.40 16.24
N LEU A 22 0.90 -4.61 15.04
CA LEU A 22 1.68 -4.57 13.78
C LEU A 22 2.52 -3.29 13.69
N THR A 23 1.96 -2.17 14.16
CA THR A 23 2.61 -0.87 14.26
C THR A 23 3.88 -0.91 15.08
N PHE A 24 3.81 -1.50 16.28
CA PHE A 24 4.97 -1.61 17.17
C PHE A 24 6.05 -2.51 16.56
N LYS A 25 5.67 -3.61 15.92
CA LYS A 25 6.61 -4.51 15.24
C LYS A 25 7.35 -3.81 14.09
N TRP A 26 6.64 -3.08 13.24
CA TRP A 26 7.25 -2.35 12.12
C TRP A 26 8.16 -1.21 12.60
N VAL A 27 7.71 -0.40 13.57
CA VAL A 27 8.55 0.68 14.15
C VAL A 27 9.79 0.12 14.79
N SER A 28 9.66 -0.93 15.61
CA SER A 28 10.80 -1.55 16.29
C SER A 28 11.77 -2.20 15.30
N LEU A 29 11.26 -2.84 14.24
CA LEU A 29 12.08 -3.44 13.20
C LEU A 29 12.88 -2.37 12.44
N VAL A 30 12.21 -1.34 11.95
CA VAL A 30 12.85 -0.25 11.21
C VAL A 30 13.85 0.50 12.10
N ALA A 31 13.48 0.85 13.34
CA ALA A 31 14.38 1.50 14.28
C ALA A 31 15.60 0.63 14.60
N ALA A 32 15.43 -0.67 14.83
CA ALA A 32 16.50 -1.60 15.07
C ALA A 32 17.45 -1.72 13.86
N THR A 33 16.90 -1.89 12.66
CA THR A 33 17.71 -2.00 11.44
C THR A 33 18.54 -0.75 11.19
N ILE A 34 17.96 0.43 11.33
CA ILE A 34 18.66 1.72 11.14
C ILE A 34 19.75 1.88 12.22
N THR A 35 19.42 1.58 13.49
CA THR A 35 20.39 1.68 14.58
C THR A 35 21.57 0.75 14.36
N VAL A 36 21.33 -0.51 14.01
CA VAL A 36 22.40 -1.49 13.72
C VAL A 36 23.25 -1.04 12.53
N SER A 37 22.62 -0.60 11.44
CA SER A 37 23.32 -0.11 10.26
C SER A 37 24.20 1.10 10.58
N PHE A 38 23.68 2.05 11.37
CA PHE A 38 24.41 3.24 11.77
C PHE A 38 25.61 2.91 12.69
N VAL A 39 25.44 1.98 13.62
CA VAL A 39 26.52 1.52 14.50
C VAL A 39 27.63 0.84 13.69
N ILE A 40 27.26 -0.06 12.76
CA ILE A 40 28.23 -0.74 11.88
C ILE A 40 29.00 0.30 11.06
N PHE A 41 28.30 1.25 10.45
CA PHE A 41 28.92 2.32 9.65
C PHE A 41 29.86 3.19 10.49
N SER A 42 29.46 3.55 11.71
CA SER A 42 30.30 4.32 12.65
C SER A 42 31.57 3.57 13.02
N ILE A 43 31.46 2.28 13.33
CA ILE A 43 32.64 1.46 13.65
C ILE A 43 33.58 1.37 12.43
N ALA A 44 33.03 1.18 11.23
CA ALA A 44 33.81 1.10 9.99
C ALA A 44 34.58 2.40 9.72
N ILE A 45 33.90 3.56 9.81
CA ILE A 45 34.54 4.87 9.61
C ILE A 45 35.66 5.08 10.68
N TYR A 46 35.34 4.83 11.96
CA TYR A 46 36.35 5.00 13.02
C TYR A 46 37.57 4.11 12.79
N SER A 47 37.34 2.85 12.35
CA SER A 47 38.43 1.92 12.04
C SER A 47 39.32 2.41 10.89
N LEU A 48 38.68 2.90 9.80
CA LEU A 48 39.39 3.44 8.64
C LEU A 48 40.24 4.68 9.02
N VAL A 49 39.65 5.64 9.75
CA VAL A 49 40.33 6.84 10.17
C VAL A 49 41.49 6.50 11.11
N LYS A 50 41.28 5.60 12.07
CA LYS A 50 42.34 5.13 12.98
C LYS A 50 43.48 4.47 12.20
N GLN A 51 43.18 3.61 11.25
CA GLN A 51 44.20 2.95 10.43
C GLN A 51 44.98 3.94 9.58
N GLN A 52 44.31 4.94 9.00
CA GLN A 52 44.97 6.00 8.22
C GLN A 52 45.95 6.83 9.08
N ILE A 53 45.51 7.24 10.29
CA ILE A 53 46.36 7.99 11.21
C ILE A 53 47.59 7.15 11.64
N ILE A 54 47.38 5.89 12.01
CA ILE A 54 48.49 5.00 12.41
C ILE A 54 49.46 4.80 11.24
N SER A 55 49.00 4.63 10.02
CA SER A 55 49.86 4.47 8.84
C SER A 55 50.65 5.73 8.54
N GLN A 56 50.06 6.90 8.67
CA GLN A 56 50.74 8.18 8.46
C GLN A 56 51.83 8.40 9.49
N GLU A 57 51.54 8.17 10.77
CA GLU A 57 52.48 8.32 11.87
C GLU A 57 53.61 7.29 11.81
N ARG A 58 53.33 6.09 11.32
CA ARG A 58 54.35 5.07 11.05
C ARG A 58 55.39 5.58 10.06
N ASN A 59 54.95 6.10 8.91
CA ASN A 59 55.85 6.61 7.89
C ASN A 59 56.67 7.80 8.42
N LEU A 60 56.02 8.66 9.23
CA LEU A 60 56.71 9.79 9.84
C LEU A 60 57.80 9.33 10.83
N THR A 61 57.47 8.40 11.75
CA THR A 61 58.41 7.90 12.77
C THR A 61 59.59 7.12 12.13
N GLU A 62 59.32 6.34 11.07
CA GLU A 62 60.37 5.67 10.27
C GLU A 62 61.29 6.67 9.56
N SER A 63 60.70 7.75 8.99
CA SER A 63 61.48 8.82 8.35
C SER A 63 62.41 9.53 9.35
N VAL A 64 61.89 9.80 10.55
CA VAL A 64 62.70 10.35 11.64
C VAL A 64 63.87 9.42 11.99
N ALA A 65 63.56 8.13 12.22
CA ALA A 65 64.62 7.16 12.53
C ALA A 65 65.68 7.07 11.42
N THR A 66 65.27 7.10 10.16
CA THR A 66 66.20 7.08 9.02
C THR A 66 67.06 8.35 8.94
N THR A 67 66.48 9.52 9.23
CA THR A 67 67.22 10.80 9.25
C THR A 67 68.29 10.78 10.27
N PHE A 68 68.01 10.33 11.52
CA PHE A 68 69.01 10.21 12.58
C PHE A 68 70.03 9.13 12.25
N GLN A 69 69.62 7.98 11.73
CA GLN A 69 70.52 6.92 11.33
C GLN A 69 71.57 7.43 10.33
N ARG A 70 71.23 8.17 9.29
CA ARG A 70 72.14 8.73 8.28
C ARG A 70 73.18 9.58 8.89
N ARG A 71 72.88 10.38 9.91
CA ARG A 71 73.88 11.23 10.63
C ARG A 71 74.79 10.41 11.50
N LEU A 72 74.32 9.36 12.16
CA LEU A 72 75.06 8.57 13.12
C LEU A 72 76.00 7.51 12.48
N VAL A 73 75.64 7.04 11.28
CA VAL A 73 76.43 6.03 10.51
C VAL A 73 77.83 6.57 10.12
N GLU A 74 77.96 7.89 9.96
CA GLU A 74 79.25 8.53 9.64
C GLU A 74 80.28 8.42 10.76
N ILE A 75 79.85 8.15 12.01
CA ILE A 75 80.71 8.06 13.18
C ILE A 75 81.48 6.72 13.18
N PRO A 76 82.84 6.71 13.09
CA PRO A 76 83.60 5.47 12.95
C PRO A 76 83.83 4.72 14.26
N THR A 77 83.62 5.35 15.41
CA THR A 77 83.81 4.83 16.75
C THR A 77 82.53 4.61 17.51
N SER A 78 82.59 3.99 18.69
CA SER A 78 81.44 3.89 19.59
C SER A 78 80.84 5.26 19.83
N LEU A 79 79.45 5.33 19.81
CA LEU A 79 78.73 6.55 20.07
C LEU A 79 78.98 7.07 21.47
N GLN A 80 79.43 8.32 21.57
CA GLN A 80 79.72 9.06 22.82
C GLN A 80 79.13 10.47 22.71
N ILE A 81 78.87 11.14 23.83
CA ILE A 81 78.36 12.50 23.85
C ILE A 81 79.21 13.43 22.98
N SER A 82 80.53 13.29 23.03
CA SER A 82 81.49 14.12 22.29
C SER A 82 81.43 13.98 20.77
N ASN A 83 80.96 12.84 20.23
CA ASN A 83 80.88 12.63 18.78
C ASN A 83 79.46 12.65 18.21
N VAL A 84 78.43 12.41 19.04
CA VAL A 84 77.03 12.40 18.63
C VAL A 84 76.44 13.80 18.52
N VAL A 85 76.66 14.66 19.56
CA VAL A 85 76.08 16.00 19.61
C VAL A 85 76.48 16.88 18.41
N PRO A 86 77.81 16.94 18.04
CA PRO A 86 78.21 17.69 16.85
C PRO A 86 77.63 17.19 15.54
N GLN A 87 77.43 15.89 15.40
CA GLN A 87 76.87 15.30 14.21
C GLN A 87 75.31 15.53 14.07
N LEU A 88 74.59 15.60 15.18
CA LEU A 88 73.17 15.88 15.17
C LEU A 88 72.85 17.31 14.74
N SER A 89 73.72 18.28 15.08
CA SER A 89 73.52 19.67 14.72
C SER A 89 74.83 20.34 14.31
N PRO A 90 75.35 20.00 13.12
CA PRO A 90 76.64 20.49 12.69
C PRO A 90 76.76 22.02 12.66
N ASN A 91 75.68 22.68 12.18
CA ASN A 91 75.68 24.14 12.11
C ASN A 91 75.59 24.81 13.46
N THR A 92 74.84 24.24 14.44
CA THR A 92 74.77 24.74 15.80
C THR A 92 76.09 24.60 16.48
N ASN A 93 76.81 23.47 16.33
CA ASN A 93 78.12 23.25 16.89
C ASN A 93 79.20 24.22 16.31
N ARG A 94 79.14 24.43 14.96
CA ARG A 94 80.03 25.41 14.31
C ARG A 94 79.79 26.82 14.80
N ILE A 95 78.53 27.22 15.00
CA ILE A 95 78.20 28.54 15.56
C ILE A 95 78.73 28.66 17.00
N LEU A 96 78.59 27.61 17.83
CA LEU A 96 79.09 27.59 19.19
C LEU A 96 80.65 27.65 19.26
N GLU A 97 81.33 27.08 18.24
CA GLU A 97 82.77 27.13 18.08
C GLU A 97 83.28 28.42 17.40
N GLY A 98 82.42 29.39 17.14
CA GLY A 98 82.72 30.63 16.46
C GLY A 98 83.06 30.50 14.98
N GLN A 99 82.69 29.40 14.34
CA GLN A 99 82.88 29.12 12.92
C GLN A 99 81.66 29.56 12.11
N THR A 100 81.83 29.88 10.83
CA THR A 100 80.72 30.18 9.94
C THR A 100 79.87 28.92 9.67
N PRO A 101 78.52 29.02 9.71
CA PRO A 101 77.67 27.93 9.38
C PRO A 101 77.84 27.47 7.92
N ILE A 102 77.62 26.18 7.64
CA ILE A 102 77.62 25.67 6.26
C ILE A 102 76.39 26.19 5.58
N THR A 103 76.53 27.11 4.65
CA THR A 103 75.46 27.55 3.79
C THR A 103 75.30 26.56 2.63
N SER A 104 74.15 25.93 2.49
CA SER A 104 73.77 25.19 1.28
C SER A 104 73.72 26.16 0.12
N ASN A 105 74.35 25.83 -1.02
CA ASN A 105 74.36 26.63 -2.26
C ASN A 105 72.96 27.03 -2.83
N ASN A 106 71.85 26.57 -2.21
CA ASN A 106 70.47 26.82 -2.62
C ASN A 106 69.71 27.82 -1.74
N GLY A 107 70.40 28.71 -0.97
CA GLY A 107 69.69 29.74 -0.22
C GLY A 107 68.84 29.24 0.93
N GLY A 108 68.99 27.99 1.37
CA GLY A 108 68.30 27.39 2.52
C GLY A 108 68.65 28.09 3.81
N ASN A 109 67.68 28.39 4.64
CA ASN A 109 67.76 29.00 5.93
C ASN A 109 68.62 28.10 6.80
N VAL A 110 69.70 28.66 7.46
CA VAL A 110 70.67 27.94 8.33
C VAL A 110 69.96 27.15 9.43
N PHE A 111 68.77 27.49 9.80
CA PHE A 111 67.89 26.82 10.77
C PHE A 111 66.93 25.77 10.20
N ASN A 112 67.00 25.52 8.89
CA ASN A 112 66.14 24.52 8.26
C ASN A 112 66.82 23.13 8.31
N ASP A 113 67.26 22.70 9.48
CA ASP A 113 67.80 21.36 9.71
C ASP A 113 66.64 20.44 10.15
N ASP A 114 66.33 19.42 9.35
CA ASP A 114 65.27 18.43 9.62
C ASP A 114 65.46 17.75 10.99
N VAL A 115 66.66 17.63 11.44
CA VAL A 115 67.05 17.08 12.78
C VAL A 115 66.55 18.02 13.88
N LEU A 116 66.86 19.34 13.78
CA LEU A 116 66.40 20.32 14.76
C LEU A 116 64.91 20.46 14.79
N ALA A 117 64.27 20.45 13.62
CA ALA A 117 62.79 20.44 13.52
C ALA A 117 62.19 19.21 14.23
N THR A 118 62.79 18.03 14.07
CA THR A 118 62.36 16.80 14.73
C THR A 118 62.58 16.82 16.22
N LEU A 119 63.74 17.34 16.69
CA LEU A 119 64.06 17.47 18.11
C LEU A 119 63.16 18.46 18.84
N SER A 120 62.57 19.42 18.12
CA SER A 120 61.61 20.38 18.67
C SER A 120 60.20 19.85 18.76
N ASN A 121 59.91 18.70 18.14
CA ASN A 121 58.58 18.08 18.21
C ASN A 121 58.36 17.44 19.59
N ARG A 122 57.35 17.93 20.33
CA ARG A 122 57.06 17.46 21.70
C ARG A 122 56.55 16.03 21.76
N ASP A 123 55.97 15.51 20.67
CA ASP A 123 55.41 14.16 20.63
C ASP A 123 56.45 13.10 20.31
N THR A 124 57.67 13.50 19.84
CA THR A 124 58.73 12.58 19.43
C THR A 124 59.92 12.69 20.37
N SER A 125 60.21 11.61 21.05
CA SER A 125 61.40 11.46 21.92
C SER A 125 62.41 10.56 21.23
N ILE A 126 63.66 10.99 21.23
CA ILE A 126 64.79 10.30 20.61
C ILE A 126 65.83 10.01 21.68
N THR A 127 66.17 8.75 21.82
CA THR A 127 67.21 8.30 22.75
C THR A 127 68.23 7.49 22.01
N ILE A 128 69.53 7.87 22.20
CA ILE A 128 70.67 7.21 21.59
C ILE A 128 71.53 6.54 22.71
N TYR A 129 71.83 5.28 22.51
CA TYR A 129 72.59 4.46 23.41
C TYR A 129 73.97 4.08 22.78
N ASN A 130 75.00 3.97 23.61
CA ASN A 130 76.21 3.33 23.17
C ASN A 130 76.11 1.79 23.16
N PRO A 131 77.03 1.01 22.62
CA PRO A 131 76.97 -0.45 22.65
C PRO A 131 76.94 -1.08 24.05
N ALA A 132 77.40 -0.36 25.10
CA ALA A 132 77.39 -0.79 26.51
C ALA A 132 76.02 -0.60 27.17
N GLY A 133 75.09 0.17 26.51
CA GLY A 133 73.77 0.44 27.04
C GLY A 133 73.63 1.76 27.81
N ASP A 134 74.66 2.60 27.82
CA ASP A 134 74.58 3.93 28.44
C ASP A 134 73.89 4.92 27.47
N VAL A 135 73.08 5.82 28.03
CA VAL A 135 72.41 6.89 27.26
C VAL A 135 73.46 7.94 26.85
N VAL A 136 73.60 8.14 25.56
CA VAL A 136 74.52 9.13 24.98
C VAL A 136 73.81 10.46 24.71
N PHE A 137 72.55 10.37 24.29
CA PHE A 137 71.68 11.52 23.97
C PHE A 137 70.18 11.18 24.19
N SER A 138 69.49 12.13 24.78
CA SER A 138 67.99 12.05 24.78
C SER A 138 67.42 13.46 24.74
N ASN A 139 66.44 13.70 23.94
CA ASN A 139 65.62 14.96 23.90
C ASN A 139 64.36 14.89 24.74
N GLY A 140 64.05 13.75 25.38
CA GLY A 140 62.88 13.53 26.21
C GLY A 140 63.19 12.62 27.41
N ASN A 141 62.14 12.03 27.97
CA ASN A 141 62.30 11.05 29.03
C ASN A 141 62.96 9.78 28.49
N VAL A 142 63.97 9.31 29.17
CA VAL A 142 64.61 8.03 28.86
C VAL A 142 63.58 6.92 29.07
N PRO A 143 63.40 6.01 28.11
CA PRO A 143 62.41 4.91 28.23
C PRO A 143 62.71 4.02 29.43
N ASP A 144 61.74 3.77 30.31
CA ASP A 144 61.85 2.88 31.47
C ASP A 144 62.31 1.46 31.12
N GLU A 145 62.03 1.04 29.87
CA GLU A 145 62.34 -0.29 29.34
C GLU A 145 63.81 -0.54 29.10
N GLY A 146 64.67 0.50 29.27
CA GLY A 146 66.15 0.44 29.07
C GLY A 146 66.52 0.09 27.61
N MET A 147 67.71 -0.58 27.50
CA MET A 147 68.22 -0.94 26.18
C MET A 147 67.33 -1.93 25.44
N PRO A 148 67.02 -1.71 24.17
CA PRO A 148 66.13 -2.59 23.38
C PRO A 148 66.74 -3.97 23.15
N GLN A 149 65.97 -5.01 23.40
CA GLN A 149 66.35 -6.38 23.04
C GLN A 149 66.01 -6.65 21.56
N PHE A 150 67.08 -6.77 20.77
CA PHE A 150 66.94 -7.15 19.36
C PHE A 150 67.07 -8.68 19.17
N SER A 151 66.31 -9.28 18.27
CA SER A 151 66.63 -10.61 17.74
C SER A 151 67.99 -10.57 17.02
N LYS A 152 68.69 -11.71 16.94
CA LYS A 152 70.01 -11.76 16.30
C LYS A 152 70.04 -11.31 14.84
N THR A 153 68.92 -11.41 14.15
CA THR A 153 68.80 -11.08 12.75
C THR A 153 68.15 -9.72 12.46
N GLU A 154 67.54 -9.07 13.44
CA GLU A 154 66.82 -7.80 13.27
C GLU A 154 67.70 -6.59 13.58
N ASN A 155 67.84 -5.69 12.62
CA ASN A 155 68.53 -4.41 12.76
C ASN A 155 67.57 -3.24 12.96
N HIS A 156 66.30 -3.42 12.62
CA HIS A 156 65.24 -2.44 12.69
C HIS A 156 63.96 -3.11 13.17
N VAL A 157 63.32 -2.54 14.17
CA VAL A 157 62.02 -3.04 14.71
C VAL A 157 61.11 -1.86 15.00
N LEU A 158 59.93 -1.88 14.39
CA LEU A 158 58.88 -0.92 14.70
C LEU A 158 57.77 -1.63 15.51
N LYS A 159 57.47 -1.07 16.68
CA LYS A 159 56.36 -1.56 17.55
C LYS A 159 55.32 -0.47 17.77
N VAL A 160 54.06 -0.86 17.57
CA VAL A 160 52.91 -0.04 17.99
C VAL A 160 52.46 -0.57 19.34
N VAL A 161 52.59 0.23 20.39
CA VAL A 161 52.28 -0.15 21.77
C VAL A 161 51.10 0.68 22.26
N THR A 162 50.13 0.05 22.93
CA THR A 162 49.03 0.78 23.58
C THR A 162 49.27 0.76 25.10
N THR A 163 49.58 1.91 25.66
CA THR A 163 49.82 2.08 27.11
C THR A 163 48.75 3.02 27.67
N GLN A 164 48.03 2.62 28.73
CA GLN A 164 46.97 3.42 29.35
C GLN A 164 45.91 3.96 28.36
N GLY A 165 45.61 3.18 27.31
CA GLY A 165 44.60 3.57 26.30
C GLY A 165 45.08 4.59 25.25
N LYS A 166 46.38 4.98 25.30
CA LYS A 166 47.04 5.80 24.28
C LYS A 166 47.90 4.92 23.38
N ILE A 167 47.93 5.25 22.11
CA ILE A 167 48.76 4.58 21.11
C ILE A 167 50.11 5.29 21.09
N HIS A 168 51.18 4.53 21.23
CA HIS A 168 52.55 4.96 21.09
C HIS A 168 53.22 4.18 19.96
N MET A 169 54.14 4.81 19.27
CA MET A 169 54.90 4.17 18.21
C MET A 169 56.38 4.25 18.50
N LYS A 170 57.04 3.10 18.61
CA LYS A 170 58.45 3.01 18.94
C LYS A 170 59.21 2.35 17.81
N VAL A 171 60.27 3.02 17.35
CA VAL A 171 61.24 2.48 16.39
C VAL A 171 62.54 2.22 17.13
N TYR A 172 63.03 1.01 17.01
CA TYR A 172 64.30 0.56 17.53
C TYR A 172 65.21 0.27 16.35
N GLN A 173 66.43 0.90 16.33
CA GLN A 173 67.35 0.80 15.22
C GLN A 173 68.77 0.54 15.72
N LYS A 174 69.52 -0.46 15.18
CA LYS A 174 70.92 -0.64 15.38
C LYS A 174 71.71 0.31 14.48
N ILE A 175 72.75 0.99 15.00
CA ILE A 175 73.59 1.86 14.21
C ILE A 175 74.91 1.16 13.97
N PHE A 176 75.29 1.01 12.71
CA PHE A 176 76.60 0.46 12.30
C PHE A 176 77.36 1.55 11.59
N SER A 177 78.67 1.65 11.88
CA SER A 177 79.53 2.60 11.17
C SER A 177 79.70 2.18 9.70
N GLU A 178 79.53 3.14 8.79
CA GLU A 178 79.72 2.92 7.35
C GLU A 178 81.19 2.53 7.01
N ARG A 179 82.13 3.08 7.78
CA ARG A 179 83.59 2.84 7.55
C ARG A 179 84.10 1.52 8.14
N THR A 180 83.63 1.12 9.33
CA THR A 180 84.13 -0.05 10.03
C THR A 180 83.20 -1.24 10.05
N HIS A 181 81.98 -1.06 9.62
CA HIS A 181 80.88 -2.05 9.68
C HIS A 181 80.61 -2.63 11.09
N ARG A 182 81.14 -1.97 12.14
CA ARG A 182 80.95 -2.38 13.53
C ARG A 182 79.73 -1.66 14.13
N LEU A 183 79.08 -2.34 15.06
CA LEU A 183 77.95 -1.76 15.81
C LEU A 183 78.50 -0.62 16.67
N THR A 184 78.03 0.61 16.48
CA THR A 184 78.43 1.82 17.16
C THR A 184 77.46 2.27 18.26
N GLY A 185 76.18 1.82 18.17
CA GLY A 185 75.19 2.15 19.20
C GLY A 185 73.73 1.76 18.72
N TYR A 186 72.77 2.27 19.46
CA TYR A 186 71.34 2.03 19.20
C TYR A 186 70.61 3.36 19.25
N LEU A 187 69.52 3.44 18.41
CA LEU A 187 68.61 4.55 18.33
C LEU A 187 67.21 4.06 18.71
N ILE A 188 66.56 4.77 19.61
CA ILE A 188 65.13 4.62 19.91
C ILE A 188 64.40 5.91 19.52
N VAL A 189 63.41 5.82 18.70
CA VAL A 189 62.50 6.92 18.44
C VAL A 189 61.12 6.51 19.00
N ASP A 190 60.65 7.26 19.99
CA ASP A 190 59.37 7.05 20.64
C ASP A 190 58.44 8.22 20.28
N ASN A 191 57.35 7.95 19.54
CA ASN A 191 56.34 8.92 19.23
C ASN A 191 55.09 8.63 20.10
N SER A 192 54.77 9.56 21.02
CA SER A 192 53.68 9.45 21.97
C SER A 192 52.33 9.61 21.29
N MET A 193 52.27 10.14 20.07
CA MET A 193 51.04 10.39 19.31
C MET A 193 50.00 11.16 20.13
N ASP A 194 50.38 12.05 21.05
CA ASP A 194 49.45 12.71 21.96
C ASP A 194 48.40 13.54 21.23
N GLN A 195 48.78 14.28 20.17
CA GLN A 195 47.85 15.04 19.35
C GLN A 195 46.87 14.11 18.61
N GLN A 196 47.36 13.04 18.00
CA GLN A 196 46.57 12.07 17.26
C GLN A 196 45.66 11.29 18.20
N ASN A 197 46.08 10.93 19.39
CA ASN A 197 45.24 10.32 20.40
C ASN A 197 44.10 11.25 20.84
N GLN A 198 44.35 12.57 20.96
CA GLN A 198 43.31 13.57 21.24
C GLN A 198 42.29 13.66 20.08
N VAL A 199 42.77 13.69 18.83
CA VAL A 199 41.92 13.69 17.63
C VAL A 199 41.04 12.43 17.59
N LEU A 200 41.61 11.25 17.79
CA LEU A 200 40.87 9.99 17.84
C LEU A 200 39.82 9.97 18.96
N LYS A 201 40.18 10.52 20.14
CA LYS A 201 39.23 10.67 21.25
C LYS A 201 38.10 11.64 20.89
N SER A 202 38.38 12.76 20.26
CA SER A 202 37.38 13.74 19.80
C SER A 202 36.45 13.13 18.76
N ILE A 203 36.98 12.47 17.73
CA ILE A 203 36.21 11.78 16.70
C ILE A 203 35.25 10.76 17.34
N ARG A 204 35.73 9.96 18.28
CA ARG A 204 34.91 8.99 19.00
C ARG A 204 33.75 9.64 19.73
N HIS A 205 33.95 10.76 20.43
CA HIS A 205 32.89 11.47 21.13
C HIS A 205 31.86 12.06 20.16
N TRP A 206 32.34 12.70 19.08
CA TRP A 206 31.43 13.23 18.05
C TRP A 206 30.59 12.13 17.38
N MET A 207 31.18 10.97 17.11
CA MET A 207 30.45 9.84 16.51
C MET A 207 29.40 9.29 17.46
N ILE A 208 29.70 9.16 18.76
CA ILE A 208 28.73 8.75 19.78
C ILE A 208 27.56 9.76 19.85
N SER A 209 27.89 11.06 19.94
CA SER A 209 26.89 12.12 20.03
C SER A 209 25.98 12.14 18.79
N LEU A 210 26.57 12.05 17.59
CA LEU A 210 25.83 12.00 16.34
C LEU A 210 24.92 10.75 16.24
N SER A 211 25.42 9.60 16.75
CA SER A 211 24.62 8.36 16.82
C SER A 211 23.39 8.53 17.70
N VAL A 212 23.54 9.14 18.86
CA VAL A 212 22.41 9.40 19.78
C VAL A 212 21.37 10.32 19.12
N ILE A 213 21.83 11.43 18.51
CA ILE A 213 20.94 12.36 17.80
C ILE A 213 20.20 11.65 16.67
N ALA A 214 20.91 10.88 15.86
CA ALA A 214 20.30 10.12 14.76
C ALA A 214 19.21 9.16 15.26
N ILE A 215 19.45 8.42 16.33
CA ILE A 215 18.47 7.51 16.93
C ILE A 215 17.20 8.27 17.35
N VAL A 216 17.35 9.42 18.03
CA VAL A 216 16.19 10.24 18.45
C VAL A 216 15.38 10.73 17.25
N VAL A 217 16.05 11.24 16.21
CA VAL A 217 15.41 11.70 14.97
C VAL A 217 14.65 10.55 14.29
N PHE A 218 15.26 9.37 14.18
CA PHE A 218 14.61 8.21 13.53
C PHE A 218 13.42 7.69 14.34
N ILE A 219 13.46 7.72 15.66
CA ILE A 219 12.30 7.40 16.51
C ILE A 219 11.16 8.39 16.23
N GLY A 220 11.46 9.68 16.14
CA GLY A 220 10.48 10.71 15.80
C GLY A 220 9.85 10.51 14.41
N LEU A 221 10.66 10.28 13.39
CA LEU A 221 10.20 9.99 12.02
C LEU A 221 9.35 8.71 11.97
N SER A 222 9.76 7.65 12.66
CA SER A 222 9.00 6.41 12.74
C SER A 222 7.62 6.63 13.36
N TYR A 223 7.54 7.44 14.42
CA TYR A 223 6.27 7.81 15.04
C TYR A 223 5.34 8.56 14.06
N LEU A 224 5.87 9.52 13.31
CA LEU A 224 5.11 10.26 12.29
C LEU A 224 4.57 9.32 11.19
N ILE A 225 5.39 8.42 10.66
CA ILE A 225 4.97 7.45 9.63
C ILE A 225 3.86 6.55 10.18
N VAL A 226 4.01 6.03 11.39
CA VAL A 226 2.97 5.20 12.01
C VAL A 226 1.65 5.93 12.15
N ASN A 227 1.69 7.18 12.62
CA ASN A 227 0.48 7.95 12.82
C ASN A 227 -0.19 8.33 11.50
N SER A 228 0.59 8.63 10.47
CA SER A 228 0.06 9.06 9.16
C SER A 228 -0.37 7.90 8.25
N VAL A 229 0.24 6.73 8.33
CA VAL A 229 -0.03 5.61 7.42
C VAL A 229 -0.79 4.47 8.11
N VAL A 230 -0.29 4.02 9.24
CA VAL A 230 -0.81 2.79 9.87
C VAL A 230 -2.13 3.00 10.59
N GLN A 231 -2.34 4.17 11.21
CA GLN A 231 -3.58 4.46 11.91
C GLN A 231 -4.83 4.49 10.99
N PRO A 232 -4.81 5.14 9.82
CA PRO A 232 -5.91 5.08 8.87
C PRO A 232 -6.26 3.66 8.43
N ILE A 233 -5.26 2.86 8.09
CA ILE A 233 -5.45 1.46 7.69
C ILE A 233 -6.10 0.65 8.83
N LYS A 234 -5.65 0.86 10.07
CA LYS A 234 -6.25 0.20 11.25
C LYS A 234 -7.71 0.60 11.47
N LYS A 235 -8.06 1.88 11.26
CA LYS A 235 -9.45 2.35 11.32
C LYS A 235 -10.31 1.70 10.24
N MET A 236 -9.82 1.60 9.00
CA MET A 236 -10.52 0.90 7.92
C MET A 236 -10.75 -0.57 8.27
N SER A 237 -9.74 -1.26 8.80
CA SER A 237 -9.86 -2.64 9.25
C SER A 237 -10.88 -2.80 10.40
N GLN A 238 -10.93 -1.86 11.34
CA GLN A 238 -11.93 -1.88 12.42
C GLN A 238 -13.34 -1.68 11.88
N ILE A 239 -13.55 -0.68 11.00
CA ILE A 239 -14.86 -0.44 10.37
C ILE A 239 -15.30 -1.67 9.58
N SER A 240 -14.41 -2.28 8.81
CA SER A 240 -14.70 -3.53 8.09
C SER A 240 -15.14 -4.65 9.04
N HIS A 241 -14.45 -4.79 10.17
CA HIS A 241 -14.80 -5.81 11.17
C HIS A 241 -16.14 -5.53 11.85
N ASP A 242 -16.44 -4.27 12.16
CA ASP A 242 -17.69 -3.87 12.81
C ASP A 242 -18.87 -4.04 11.85
N ILE A 243 -18.71 -3.67 10.57
CA ILE A 243 -19.74 -3.90 9.53
C ILE A 243 -19.97 -5.39 9.27
N ASN A 244 -18.94 -6.22 9.37
CA ASN A 244 -19.11 -7.68 9.26
C ASN A 244 -19.94 -8.27 10.41
N LYS A 245 -19.91 -7.62 11.59
CA LYS A 245 -20.76 -8.02 12.75
C LYS A 245 -22.18 -7.43 12.63
N ASP A 246 -22.29 -6.20 12.23
CA ASP A 246 -23.54 -5.50 12.01
C ASP A 246 -23.51 -4.77 10.66
N PRO A 247 -24.01 -5.43 9.60
CA PRO A 247 -24.04 -4.85 8.27
C PRO A 247 -24.91 -3.58 8.11
N THR A 248 -25.70 -3.24 9.13
CA THR A 248 -26.51 -2.00 9.13
C THR A 248 -25.76 -0.79 9.70
N ASP A 249 -24.56 -0.98 10.18
CA ASP A 249 -23.71 0.10 10.72
C ASP A 249 -23.37 1.13 9.63
N LYS A 250 -23.71 2.40 9.90
CA LYS A 250 -23.52 3.52 8.97
C LYS A 250 -22.14 4.20 9.09
N ARG A 251 -21.26 3.69 9.94
CA ARG A 251 -19.93 4.27 10.11
C ARG A 251 -19.15 4.24 8.79
N ARG A 252 -18.39 5.31 8.56
CA ARG A 252 -17.52 5.50 7.40
C ARG A 252 -16.13 5.85 7.85
N VAL A 253 -15.16 5.58 7.00
CA VAL A 253 -13.81 6.10 7.16
C VAL A 253 -13.88 7.61 7.05
N PRO A 254 -13.41 8.37 8.07
CA PRO A 254 -13.38 9.82 8.00
C PRO A 254 -12.56 10.31 6.80
N ASP A 255 -12.92 11.44 6.25
CA ASP A 255 -12.09 12.09 5.23
C ASP A 255 -10.69 12.35 5.81
N LEU A 256 -9.71 11.78 5.16
CA LEU A 256 -8.30 11.91 5.57
C LEU A 256 -7.69 13.22 5.10
N HIS A 257 -8.39 14.03 4.29
CA HIS A 257 -7.92 15.27 3.67
C HIS A 257 -6.56 15.09 2.97
N ARG A 258 -6.39 13.96 2.27
CA ARG A 258 -5.16 13.54 1.58
C ARG A 258 -5.45 13.27 0.11
N ASN A 259 -4.52 13.75 -0.76
CA ASN A 259 -4.56 13.52 -2.20
C ASN A 259 -3.54 12.45 -2.61
N ASP A 260 -3.44 11.38 -1.84
CA ASP A 260 -2.56 10.24 -2.10
C ASP A 260 -3.37 8.93 -2.19
N GLU A 261 -2.68 7.81 -2.39
CA GLU A 261 -3.24 6.47 -2.57
C GLU A 261 -4.09 6.04 -1.36
N LEU A 262 -3.77 6.51 -0.16
CA LEU A 262 -4.57 6.23 1.04
C LEU A 262 -5.88 7.02 1.07
N GLY A 263 -5.88 8.25 0.58
CA GLY A 263 -7.09 9.04 0.39
C GLY A 263 -8.03 8.41 -0.64
N GLU A 264 -7.48 8.00 -1.79
CA GLU A 264 -8.23 7.31 -2.85
C GLU A 264 -8.79 5.97 -2.35
N LEU A 265 -8.01 5.20 -1.60
CA LEU A 265 -8.46 3.96 -0.99
C LEU A 265 -9.62 4.19 -0.01
N ALA A 266 -9.56 5.23 0.82
CA ALA A 266 -10.62 5.57 1.77
C ALA A 266 -11.93 5.92 1.05
N ILE A 267 -11.86 6.72 -0.03
CA ILE A 267 -13.00 7.07 -0.87
C ILE A 267 -13.59 5.82 -1.53
N SER A 268 -12.76 4.98 -2.14
CA SER A 268 -13.19 3.75 -2.81
C SER A 268 -13.82 2.76 -1.83
N PHE A 269 -13.24 2.65 -0.64
CA PHE A 269 -13.78 1.83 0.44
C PHE A 269 -15.17 2.32 0.89
N ASN A 270 -15.34 3.65 1.11
CA ASN A 270 -16.63 4.22 1.46
C ASN A 270 -17.67 4.00 0.36
N LYS A 271 -17.31 4.19 -0.93
CA LYS A 271 -18.20 3.89 -2.07
C LYS A 271 -18.64 2.43 -2.09
N MET A 272 -17.73 1.50 -1.78
CA MET A 272 -18.07 0.07 -1.67
C MET A 272 -19.08 -0.17 -0.55
N LEU A 273 -18.87 0.46 0.62
CA LEU A 273 -19.80 0.35 1.75
C LEU A 273 -21.18 0.93 1.42
N ASP A 274 -21.24 2.06 0.72
CA ASP A 274 -22.50 2.68 0.30
C ASP A 274 -23.28 1.76 -0.65
N ARG A 275 -22.61 1.16 -1.62
CA ARG A 275 -23.24 0.18 -2.53
C ARG A 275 -23.73 -1.06 -1.79
N MET A 276 -22.95 -1.58 -0.86
CA MET A 276 -23.35 -2.73 -0.05
C MET A 276 -24.59 -2.42 0.79
N GLN A 277 -24.65 -1.25 1.43
CA GLN A 277 -25.81 -0.86 2.22
C GLN A 277 -27.05 -0.63 1.35
N ALA A 278 -26.91 0.01 0.19
CA ALA A 278 -28.01 0.18 -0.77
C ALA A 278 -28.55 -1.19 -1.21
N TYR A 279 -27.68 -2.13 -1.54
CA TYR A 279 -28.08 -3.50 -1.90
C TYR A 279 -28.82 -4.20 -0.75
N MET A 280 -28.31 -4.12 0.48
CA MET A 280 -28.97 -4.72 1.63
C MET A 280 -30.34 -4.11 1.92
N GLN A 281 -30.46 -2.79 1.79
CA GLN A 281 -31.73 -2.11 1.96
C GLN A 281 -32.76 -2.56 0.93
N GLN A 282 -32.36 -2.67 -0.34
CA GLN A 282 -33.18 -3.21 -1.42
C GLN A 282 -33.59 -4.65 -1.13
N GLN A 283 -32.68 -5.50 -0.67
CA GLN A 283 -32.97 -6.89 -0.32
C GLN A 283 -33.96 -7.01 0.84
N LYS A 284 -33.76 -6.17 1.89
CA LYS A 284 -34.69 -6.14 3.03
C LYS A 284 -36.07 -5.70 2.62
N GLN A 285 -36.17 -4.67 1.78
CA GLN A 285 -37.46 -4.21 1.24
C GLN A 285 -38.12 -5.28 0.41
N PHE A 286 -37.37 -5.95 -0.49
CA PHE A 286 -37.87 -7.05 -1.30
C PHE A 286 -38.48 -8.18 -0.45
N VAL A 287 -37.77 -8.64 0.60
CA VAL A 287 -38.32 -9.67 1.52
C VAL A 287 -39.58 -9.18 2.22
N GLY A 288 -39.64 -7.91 2.60
CA GLY A 288 -40.84 -7.30 3.19
C GLY A 288 -42.03 -7.31 2.22
N ASP A 289 -41.80 -6.84 1.00
CA ASP A 289 -42.84 -6.74 -0.04
C ASP A 289 -43.37 -8.13 -0.43
N VAL A 290 -42.47 -9.10 -0.62
CA VAL A 290 -42.84 -10.52 -0.86
C VAL A 290 -43.73 -11.06 0.27
N SER A 291 -43.33 -10.81 1.52
CA SER A 291 -44.08 -11.28 2.68
C SER A 291 -45.52 -10.70 2.73
N HIS A 292 -45.65 -9.43 2.34
CA HIS A 292 -46.93 -8.76 2.28
C HIS A 292 -47.80 -9.30 1.14
N GLU A 293 -47.23 -9.45 -0.07
CA GLU A 293 -47.97 -9.92 -1.24
C GLU A 293 -48.35 -11.42 -1.17
N LEU A 294 -47.63 -12.24 -0.40
CA LEU A 294 -48.01 -13.63 -0.14
C LEU A 294 -49.05 -13.76 0.99
N ARG A 295 -49.05 -12.88 1.99
CA ARG A 295 -49.96 -12.96 3.15
C ARG A 295 -51.42 -12.78 2.71
N THR A 296 -51.68 -11.86 1.79
CA THR A 296 -53.06 -11.54 1.33
C THR A 296 -53.75 -12.72 0.70
N PRO A 297 -53.21 -13.40 -0.35
CA PRO A 297 -53.86 -14.56 -0.96
C PRO A 297 -54.00 -15.73 0.01
N VAL A 298 -53.05 -15.94 0.91
CA VAL A 298 -53.14 -16.98 1.95
C VAL A 298 -54.35 -16.72 2.86
N ALA A 299 -54.51 -15.47 3.32
CA ALA A 299 -55.67 -15.11 4.16
C ALA A 299 -57.02 -15.26 3.43
N VAL A 300 -57.06 -14.96 2.10
CA VAL A 300 -58.26 -15.19 1.32
C VAL A 300 -58.60 -16.67 1.20
N ILE A 301 -57.61 -17.50 0.87
CA ILE A 301 -57.77 -18.97 0.80
C ILE A 301 -58.22 -19.51 2.16
N GLU A 302 -57.59 -19.11 3.25
CA GLU A 302 -57.96 -19.52 4.60
C GLU A 302 -59.42 -19.10 4.94
N GLY A 303 -59.79 -17.88 4.57
CA GLY A 303 -61.17 -17.39 4.75
C GLY A 303 -62.19 -18.24 4.02
N HIS A 304 -61.95 -18.55 2.72
CA HIS A 304 -62.84 -19.39 1.96
C HIS A 304 -62.86 -20.86 2.43
N LEU A 305 -61.75 -21.41 2.88
CA LEU A 305 -61.71 -22.74 3.50
C LEU A 305 -62.50 -22.79 4.82
N ASN A 306 -62.41 -21.74 5.65
CA ASN A 306 -63.24 -21.62 6.83
C ASN A 306 -64.72 -21.50 6.54
N LEU A 307 -65.11 -20.81 5.46
CA LEU A 307 -66.53 -20.79 4.97
C LEU A 307 -66.97 -22.18 4.54
N LEU A 308 -66.16 -22.91 3.82
CA LEU A 308 -66.40 -24.28 3.41
C LEU A 308 -66.58 -25.24 4.61
N GLU A 309 -65.77 -25.08 5.62
CA GLU A 309 -65.84 -25.91 6.85
C GLU A 309 -67.20 -25.72 7.57
N ARG A 310 -67.67 -24.46 7.62
CA ARG A 310 -68.89 -24.09 8.37
C ARG A 310 -70.17 -24.35 7.60
N TRP A 311 -70.21 -24.00 6.32
CA TRP A 311 -71.44 -24.02 5.55
C TRP A 311 -71.35 -24.75 4.20
N GLY A 312 -70.19 -25.19 3.77
CA GLY A 312 -69.99 -25.79 2.46
C GLY A 312 -70.77 -27.08 2.19
N LYS A 313 -71.26 -27.77 3.23
CA LYS A 313 -72.11 -28.97 3.08
C LYS A 313 -73.57 -28.66 2.85
N ASP A 314 -74.04 -27.51 3.32
CA ASP A 314 -75.43 -27.17 3.37
C ASP A 314 -75.80 -26.14 2.27
N ASP A 315 -74.83 -25.44 1.71
CA ASP A 315 -75.02 -24.41 0.66
C ASP A 315 -74.14 -24.67 -0.57
N PRO A 316 -74.68 -25.20 -1.65
CA PRO A 316 -73.95 -25.47 -2.89
C PRO A 316 -73.32 -24.21 -3.53
N GLN A 317 -73.94 -23.02 -3.34
CA GLN A 317 -73.42 -21.78 -3.89
C GLN A 317 -72.09 -21.33 -3.13
N VAL A 318 -72.12 -21.42 -1.80
CA VAL A 318 -70.94 -21.16 -0.98
C VAL A 318 -69.81 -22.15 -1.27
N LEU A 319 -70.17 -23.41 -1.56
CA LEU A 319 -69.22 -24.44 -1.95
C LEU A 319 -68.54 -24.07 -3.27
N GLU A 320 -69.23 -23.78 -4.30
CA GLU A 320 -68.70 -23.47 -5.62
C GLU A 320 -67.87 -22.17 -5.60
N GLU A 321 -68.39 -21.10 -5.01
CA GLU A 321 -67.75 -19.81 -4.91
C GLU A 321 -66.42 -19.90 -4.12
N SER A 322 -66.39 -20.60 -3.00
CA SER A 322 -65.21 -20.75 -2.17
C SER A 322 -64.13 -21.61 -2.82
N ILE A 323 -64.49 -22.65 -3.56
CA ILE A 323 -63.57 -23.47 -4.33
C ILE A 323 -62.96 -22.62 -5.47
N GLN A 324 -63.77 -21.90 -6.22
CA GLN A 324 -63.34 -21.05 -7.33
C GLN A 324 -62.39 -19.95 -6.84
N ALA A 325 -62.75 -19.25 -5.75
CA ALA A 325 -61.93 -18.21 -5.19
C ALA A 325 -60.59 -18.75 -4.68
N SER A 326 -60.60 -19.90 -3.97
CA SER A 326 -59.34 -20.54 -3.47
C SER A 326 -58.47 -21.00 -4.63
N LEU A 327 -59.01 -21.56 -5.69
CA LEU A 327 -58.29 -21.97 -6.87
C LEU A 327 -57.69 -20.78 -7.63
N GLN A 328 -58.44 -19.68 -7.74
CA GLN A 328 -57.99 -18.44 -8.36
C GLN A 328 -56.80 -17.83 -7.60
N GLU A 329 -56.85 -17.73 -6.27
CA GLU A 329 -55.75 -17.24 -5.46
C GLU A 329 -54.54 -18.18 -5.48
N SER A 330 -54.72 -19.50 -5.51
CA SER A 330 -53.65 -20.45 -5.71
C SER A 330 -52.92 -20.26 -7.05
N LYS A 331 -53.64 -20.04 -8.15
CA LYS A 331 -53.07 -19.73 -9.47
C LYS A 331 -52.32 -18.42 -9.45
N ARG A 332 -52.85 -17.40 -8.76
CA ARG A 332 -52.24 -16.11 -8.60
C ARG A 332 -50.91 -16.22 -7.81
N MET A 333 -50.87 -16.98 -6.71
CA MET A 333 -49.64 -17.26 -5.95
C MET A 333 -48.58 -17.96 -6.81
N LYS A 334 -49.01 -18.96 -7.60
CA LYS A 334 -48.07 -19.65 -8.50
C LYS A 334 -47.44 -18.69 -9.50
N HIS A 335 -48.23 -17.78 -10.08
CA HIS A 335 -47.71 -16.75 -11.01
C HIS A 335 -46.75 -15.78 -10.32
N LEU A 336 -47.09 -15.31 -9.11
CA LEU A 336 -46.24 -14.45 -8.30
C LEU A 336 -44.89 -15.09 -8.01
N ILE A 337 -44.87 -16.36 -7.59
CA ILE A 337 -43.62 -17.10 -7.33
C ILE A 337 -42.79 -17.22 -8.61
N GLN A 338 -43.43 -17.48 -9.78
CA GLN A 338 -42.75 -17.56 -11.06
C GLN A 338 -42.07 -16.21 -11.42
N GLU A 339 -42.83 -15.10 -11.31
CA GLU A 339 -42.29 -13.75 -11.54
C GLU A 339 -41.10 -13.43 -10.60
N MET A 340 -41.14 -13.87 -9.33
CA MET A 340 -40.02 -13.70 -8.40
C MET A 340 -38.78 -14.49 -8.82
N LEU A 341 -38.98 -15.73 -9.30
CA LEU A 341 -37.89 -16.54 -9.84
C LEU A 341 -37.29 -15.91 -11.10
N ASP A 342 -38.12 -15.37 -11.97
CA ASP A 342 -37.69 -14.71 -13.19
C ASP A 342 -36.93 -13.42 -12.88
N LEU A 343 -37.37 -12.63 -11.89
CA LEU A 343 -36.63 -11.46 -11.40
C LEU A 343 -35.26 -11.83 -10.85
N THR A 344 -35.17 -12.90 -10.04
CA THR A 344 -33.89 -13.37 -9.48
C THR A 344 -32.94 -13.86 -10.57
N ARG A 345 -33.44 -14.53 -11.60
CA ARG A 345 -32.69 -14.97 -12.77
C ARG A 345 -32.22 -13.79 -13.62
N ALA A 346 -33.07 -12.77 -13.78
CA ALA A 346 -32.68 -11.53 -14.48
C ALA A 346 -31.54 -10.79 -13.83
N GLU A 347 -31.31 -10.94 -12.50
CA GLU A 347 -30.16 -10.38 -11.78
C GLU A 347 -28.85 -11.13 -12.05
N GLN A 348 -28.88 -12.34 -12.62
CA GLN A 348 -27.74 -13.22 -12.86
C GLN A 348 -27.44 -13.47 -14.35
N VAL A 349 -28.04 -12.71 -15.23
CA VAL A 349 -27.98 -12.90 -16.70
C VAL A 349 -26.53 -12.88 -17.23
N ASP A 350 -25.69 -11.92 -16.76
CA ASP A 350 -24.31 -11.79 -17.19
C ASP A 350 -23.46 -13.04 -16.93
N LEU A 351 -23.84 -13.83 -15.92
CA LEU A 351 -23.13 -15.06 -15.55
C LEU A 351 -23.61 -16.27 -16.34
N GLN A 352 -24.90 -16.28 -16.79
CA GLN A 352 -25.51 -17.46 -17.41
C GLN A 352 -25.48 -17.43 -18.94
N TYR A 353 -25.54 -16.24 -19.55
CA TYR A 353 -25.68 -16.09 -21.00
C TYR A 353 -24.76 -15.01 -21.59
N PRO A 354 -23.44 -15.05 -21.36
CA PRO A 354 -22.54 -13.92 -21.66
C PRO A 354 -22.39 -13.61 -23.16
N ASP A 355 -22.63 -14.61 -24.04
CA ASP A 355 -22.32 -14.48 -25.47
C ASP A 355 -23.50 -14.89 -26.41
N LYS A 356 -24.71 -14.91 -25.87
CA LYS A 356 -25.88 -15.23 -26.71
C LYS A 356 -26.29 -14.02 -27.54
N THR A 357 -26.55 -14.25 -28.80
CA THR A 357 -27.00 -13.26 -29.76
C THR A 357 -28.39 -13.65 -30.34
N THR A 358 -29.16 -12.68 -30.75
CA THR A 358 -30.53 -12.87 -31.23
C THR A 358 -30.81 -11.97 -32.41
N ASP A 359 -31.44 -12.52 -33.43
CA ASP A 359 -32.05 -11.76 -34.52
C ASP A 359 -33.37 -11.15 -34.02
N VAL A 360 -33.39 -9.82 -33.99
CA VAL A 360 -34.54 -9.04 -33.49
C VAL A 360 -35.77 -9.23 -34.37
N ASN A 361 -35.62 -9.32 -35.71
CA ASN A 361 -36.72 -9.52 -36.64
C ASN A 361 -37.46 -10.83 -36.39
N GLU A 362 -36.69 -11.92 -36.22
CA GLU A 362 -37.28 -13.24 -35.98
C GLU A 362 -38.13 -13.25 -34.70
N VAL A 363 -37.59 -12.71 -33.61
CA VAL A 363 -38.27 -12.72 -32.31
C VAL A 363 -39.49 -11.82 -32.31
N LEU A 364 -39.41 -10.61 -32.86
CA LEU A 364 -40.52 -9.69 -32.94
C LEU A 364 -41.68 -10.28 -33.76
N ASN A 365 -41.41 -10.78 -34.98
CA ASN A 365 -42.42 -11.40 -35.84
C ASN A 365 -43.13 -12.56 -35.14
N ARG A 366 -42.37 -13.44 -34.51
CA ARG A 366 -42.91 -14.58 -33.79
C ARG A 366 -43.76 -14.14 -32.60
N THR A 367 -43.22 -13.31 -31.71
CA THR A 367 -43.90 -12.88 -30.47
C THR A 367 -45.20 -12.12 -30.80
N VAL A 368 -45.16 -11.19 -31.77
CA VAL A 368 -46.38 -10.47 -32.17
C VAL A 368 -47.43 -11.40 -32.74
N ASN A 369 -47.04 -12.38 -33.56
CA ASN A 369 -47.99 -13.35 -34.09
C ASN A 369 -48.60 -14.25 -33.02
N ASP A 370 -47.78 -14.69 -32.06
CA ASP A 370 -48.26 -15.48 -30.93
C ASP A 370 -49.26 -14.67 -30.07
N MET A 371 -48.97 -13.40 -29.80
CA MET A 371 -49.87 -12.51 -29.05
C MET A 371 -51.16 -12.20 -29.80
N ARG A 372 -51.14 -12.08 -31.13
CA ARG A 372 -52.36 -11.96 -31.95
C ARG A 372 -53.28 -13.19 -31.86
N MET A 373 -52.69 -14.38 -31.80
CA MET A 373 -53.45 -15.61 -31.66
C MET A 373 -54.12 -15.75 -30.27
N ILE A 374 -53.41 -15.30 -29.23
CA ILE A 374 -53.91 -15.37 -27.85
C ILE A 374 -54.97 -14.30 -27.58
N HIS A 375 -54.79 -13.08 -28.10
CA HIS A 375 -55.67 -11.93 -27.85
C HIS A 375 -56.42 -11.51 -29.13
N GLN A 376 -57.32 -12.34 -29.59
CA GLN A 376 -58.06 -12.13 -30.82
C GLN A 376 -59.02 -10.92 -30.80
N ASP A 377 -59.35 -10.41 -29.65
CA ASP A 377 -60.13 -9.19 -29.41
C ASP A 377 -59.32 -7.89 -29.52
N PHE A 378 -57.98 -7.98 -29.71
CA PHE A 378 -57.10 -6.86 -29.92
C PHE A 378 -56.54 -6.80 -31.35
N THR A 379 -56.37 -5.59 -31.88
CA THR A 379 -55.70 -5.37 -33.15
C THR A 379 -54.18 -5.02 -32.79
N ILE A 380 -53.30 -6.01 -32.92
CA ILE A 380 -51.88 -5.80 -32.70
C ILE A 380 -51.18 -5.55 -34.04
N THR A 381 -50.75 -4.32 -34.29
CA THR A 381 -50.06 -3.94 -35.53
C THR A 381 -48.54 -3.98 -35.28
N TYR A 382 -47.80 -4.51 -36.27
CA TYR A 382 -46.33 -4.51 -36.23
C TYR A 382 -45.79 -3.71 -37.42
N ASP A 383 -44.98 -2.71 -37.12
CA ASP A 383 -44.30 -1.86 -38.10
C ASP A 383 -42.77 -2.09 -38.02
N ASP A 384 -42.22 -2.68 -39.06
CA ASP A 384 -40.82 -3.00 -39.23
C ASP A 384 -40.17 -2.24 -40.41
N ALA A 385 -40.79 -1.20 -40.93
CA ALA A 385 -40.34 -0.51 -42.13
C ALA A 385 -38.95 0.11 -41.98
N ASP A 386 -38.58 0.54 -40.78
CA ASP A 386 -37.30 1.14 -40.45
C ASP A 386 -36.31 0.13 -39.83
N LEU A 387 -36.67 -1.15 -39.72
CA LEU A 387 -35.81 -2.19 -39.17
C LEU A 387 -34.94 -2.82 -40.28
N LYS A 388 -33.63 -2.75 -40.15
CA LYS A 388 -32.74 -3.36 -41.15
C LYS A 388 -32.84 -4.91 -41.06
N PRO A 389 -32.73 -5.59 -42.23
CA PRO A 389 -32.53 -7.06 -42.22
C PRO A 389 -31.27 -7.44 -41.39
N ASP A 390 -31.29 -8.62 -40.76
CA ASP A 390 -30.21 -9.18 -39.97
C ASP A 390 -29.78 -8.27 -38.78
N THR A 391 -30.76 -7.59 -38.15
CA THR A 391 -30.53 -6.81 -36.94
C THR A 391 -30.26 -7.73 -35.74
N ILE A 392 -28.95 -7.91 -35.42
CA ILE A 392 -28.49 -8.80 -34.35
C ILE A 392 -28.13 -7.99 -33.11
N VAL A 393 -28.61 -8.42 -31.96
CA VAL A 393 -28.28 -7.85 -30.64
C VAL A 393 -27.70 -8.92 -29.70
N LYS A 394 -26.92 -8.49 -28.74
CA LYS A 394 -26.37 -9.38 -27.72
C LYS A 394 -27.35 -9.57 -26.60
N ILE A 395 -28.30 -10.51 -26.80
CA ILE A 395 -29.33 -10.88 -25.81
C ILE A 395 -29.69 -12.34 -26.02
N TYR A 396 -30.05 -13.04 -24.96
CA TYR A 396 -30.65 -14.38 -25.08
C TYR A 396 -32.06 -14.29 -25.59
N ARG A 397 -32.39 -15.08 -26.64
CA ARG A 397 -33.67 -15.07 -27.35
C ARG A 397 -34.89 -15.05 -26.42
N ASN A 398 -34.93 -15.97 -25.45
CA ASN A 398 -36.06 -16.08 -24.55
C ASN A 398 -36.25 -14.86 -23.66
N HIS A 399 -35.16 -14.13 -23.34
CA HIS A 399 -35.22 -12.90 -22.55
C HIS A 399 -35.80 -11.74 -23.39
N LEU A 400 -35.46 -11.64 -24.68
CA LEU A 400 -36.05 -10.64 -25.55
C LEU A 400 -37.55 -10.94 -25.74
N GLU A 401 -37.93 -12.21 -25.98
CA GLU A 401 -39.32 -12.65 -26.05
C GLU A 401 -40.08 -12.32 -24.76
N GLN A 402 -39.52 -12.59 -23.59
CA GLN A 402 -40.09 -12.28 -22.27
C GLN A 402 -40.32 -10.78 -22.08
N ILE A 403 -39.35 -9.92 -22.45
CA ILE A 403 -39.51 -8.46 -22.39
C ILE A 403 -40.68 -8.01 -23.26
N LEU A 404 -40.78 -8.51 -24.50
CA LEU A 404 -41.84 -8.17 -25.42
C LEU A 404 -43.21 -8.61 -24.90
N ILE A 405 -43.34 -9.83 -24.41
CA ILE A 405 -44.56 -10.35 -23.80
C ILE A 405 -44.99 -9.45 -22.63
N ILE A 406 -44.10 -9.10 -21.72
CA ILE A 406 -44.41 -8.22 -20.59
C ILE A 406 -44.96 -6.87 -21.08
N LEU A 407 -44.34 -6.26 -22.08
CA LEU A 407 -44.74 -4.94 -22.57
C LEU A 407 -46.09 -5.02 -23.32
N ILE A 408 -46.29 -6.06 -24.12
CA ILE A 408 -47.55 -6.24 -24.87
C ILE A 408 -48.72 -6.61 -23.92
N ASP A 409 -48.49 -7.48 -22.94
CA ASP A 409 -49.48 -7.81 -21.91
C ASP A 409 -49.88 -6.58 -21.07
N ASN A 410 -48.93 -5.73 -20.73
CA ASN A 410 -49.22 -4.47 -20.07
C ASN A 410 -50.08 -3.55 -20.96
N ALA A 411 -49.74 -3.43 -22.25
CA ALA A 411 -50.51 -2.65 -23.20
C ALA A 411 -51.95 -3.16 -23.34
N ILE A 412 -52.15 -4.48 -23.41
CA ILE A 412 -53.46 -5.12 -23.43
C ILE A 412 -54.28 -4.83 -22.18
N LYS A 413 -53.62 -5.01 -21.02
CA LYS A 413 -54.26 -4.91 -19.70
C LYS A 413 -54.74 -3.49 -19.36
N TYR A 414 -54.00 -2.47 -19.78
CA TYR A 414 -54.29 -1.06 -19.48
C TYR A 414 -55.00 -0.34 -20.63
N SER A 415 -55.25 -1.01 -21.75
CA SER A 415 -56.14 -0.52 -22.81
C SER A 415 -57.58 -0.35 -22.29
N THR A 416 -58.27 0.61 -22.87
CA THR A 416 -59.67 0.91 -22.57
C THR A 416 -60.56 0.55 -23.77
N ASP A 417 -61.31 1.49 -24.29
CA ASP A 417 -62.23 1.28 -25.39
C ASP A 417 -61.53 0.98 -26.71
N ARG A 418 -60.35 1.53 -26.94
CA ARG A 418 -59.56 1.32 -28.14
C ARG A 418 -58.63 0.11 -27.94
N LYS A 419 -59.10 -1.05 -28.47
CA LYS A 419 -58.36 -2.32 -28.42
C LYS A 419 -57.30 -2.42 -29.52
N GLU A 420 -56.35 -1.49 -29.50
CA GLU A 420 -55.33 -1.38 -30.53
C GLU A 420 -53.96 -1.24 -29.86
N ILE A 421 -52.96 -1.98 -30.35
CA ILE A 421 -51.59 -1.94 -29.87
C ILE A 421 -50.66 -1.82 -31.07
N LEU A 422 -49.76 -0.85 -31.03
CA LEU A 422 -48.74 -0.66 -32.06
C LEU A 422 -47.39 -1.10 -31.53
N VAL A 423 -46.81 -2.12 -32.14
CA VAL A 423 -45.41 -2.54 -31.95
C VAL A 423 -44.63 -2.01 -33.13
N ALA A 424 -43.55 -1.24 -32.87
CA ALA A 424 -42.71 -0.74 -33.94
C ALA A 424 -41.23 -0.98 -33.59
N ALA A 425 -40.42 -1.24 -34.62
CA ALA A 425 -38.97 -1.43 -34.45
C ALA A 425 -38.21 -0.66 -35.53
N ALA A 426 -37.13 -0.03 -35.14
CA ALA A 426 -36.28 0.77 -36.02
C ALA A 426 -34.79 0.60 -35.66
N THR A 427 -33.95 0.62 -36.69
CA THR A 427 -32.49 0.64 -36.55
C THR A 427 -31.95 2.06 -36.65
N GLU A 428 -31.41 2.62 -35.57
CA GLU A 428 -30.81 3.95 -35.57
C GLU A 428 -29.31 3.85 -35.26
N LYS A 429 -28.47 4.23 -36.25
CA LYS A 429 -27.01 4.24 -36.11
C LYS A 429 -26.45 2.90 -35.56
N ASP A 430 -26.13 2.87 -34.26
CA ASP A 430 -25.50 1.76 -33.55
C ASP A 430 -26.46 1.06 -32.56
N LYS A 431 -27.76 1.35 -32.67
CA LYS A 431 -28.78 0.81 -31.75
C LYS A 431 -30.02 0.33 -32.53
N VAL A 432 -30.71 -0.64 -31.94
CA VAL A 432 -32.09 -0.97 -32.30
C VAL A 432 -33.03 -0.40 -31.25
N LYS A 433 -34.08 0.21 -31.66
CA LYS A 433 -35.22 0.69 -30.84
C LYS A 433 -36.45 -0.12 -31.12
N ILE A 434 -37.08 -0.62 -30.07
CA ILE A 434 -38.35 -1.34 -30.15
C ILE A 434 -39.32 -0.60 -29.25
N SER A 435 -40.53 -0.32 -29.74
CA SER A 435 -41.54 0.35 -28.96
C SER A 435 -42.86 -0.41 -28.99
N VAL A 436 -43.54 -0.42 -27.85
CA VAL A 436 -44.91 -0.93 -27.69
C VAL A 436 -45.79 0.22 -27.21
N GLN A 437 -46.82 0.56 -27.97
CA GLN A 437 -47.72 1.66 -27.68
C GLN A 437 -49.16 1.15 -27.51
N ASP A 438 -49.79 1.56 -26.42
CA ASP A 438 -51.20 1.41 -26.15
C ASP A 438 -51.92 2.77 -26.28
N PHE A 439 -53.24 2.72 -26.30
CA PHE A 439 -54.15 3.88 -26.32
C PHE A 439 -55.09 3.85 -25.11
N GLY A 440 -54.57 3.42 -23.96
CA GLY A 440 -55.33 3.20 -22.74
C GLY A 440 -55.36 4.39 -21.77
N GLU A 441 -55.40 4.06 -20.49
CA GLU A 441 -55.56 5.04 -19.39
C GLU A 441 -54.41 6.05 -19.29
N GLY A 442 -53.21 5.70 -19.78
CA GLY A 442 -52.01 6.51 -19.65
C GLY A 442 -51.46 6.57 -18.20
N ILE A 443 -50.32 7.19 -18.03
CA ILE A 443 -49.57 7.26 -16.73
C ILE A 443 -49.28 8.72 -16.44
N ALA A 444 -49.58 9.16 -15.22
CA ALA A 444 -49.28 10.51 -14.76
C ALA A 444 -47.75 10.74 -14.70
N PRO A 445 -47.26 11.96 -15.00
CA PRO A 445 -45.82 12.22 -15.08
C PRO A 445 -45.01 11.86 -13.80
N ASP A 446 -45.60 12.07 -12.63
CA ASP A 446 -44.99 11.76 -11.33
C ASP A 446 -44.94 10.27 -10.98
N GLU A 447 -45.63 9.43 -11.79
CA GLU A 447 -45.68 7.98 -11.66
C GLU A 447 -44.75 7.26 -12.64
N GLN A 448 -44.36 7.91 -13.76
CA GLN A 448 -43.62 7.26 -14.86
C GLN A 448 -42.26 6.66 -14.43
N ASP A 449 -41.57 7.26 -13.48
CA ASP A 449 -40.34 6.69 -12.95
C ASP A 449 -40.58 5.58 -11.92
N LYS A 450 -41.75 5.56 -11.29
CA LYS A 450 -42.07 4.61 -10.23
C LYS A 450 -42.60 3.28 -10.73
N ILE A 451 -43.20 3.24 -11.94
CA ILE A 451 -43.79 2.02 -12.49
C ILE A 451 -42.79 0.89 -12.71
N PHE A 452 -41.50 1.18 -12.75
CA PHE A 452 -40.43 0.19 -12.85
C PHE A 452 -39.98 -0.37 -11.48
N ASN A 453 -40.47 0.24 -10.37
CA ASN A 453 -40.18 -0.29 -9.04
C ASN A 453 -40.94 -1.59 -8.80
N ARG A 454 -40.35 -2.53 -8.09
CA ARG A 454 -40.93 -3.82 -7.72
C ARG A 454 -42.19 -3.62 -6.91
N PHE A 455 -43.29 -4.38 -7.26
CA PHE A 455 -44.60 -4.32 -6.61
C PHE A 455 -45.29 -2.96 -6.69
N TYR A 456 -44.77 -2.02 -7.51
CA TYR A 456 -45.39 -0.73 -7.69
C TYR A 456 -46.62 -0.81 -8.61
N ARG A 457 -47.67 -0.11 -8.24
CA ARG A 457 -48.94 -0.06 -8.95
C ARG A 457 -49.60 1.30 -8.76
N VAL A 458 -49.99 1.98 -9.82
CA VAL A 458 -50.60 3.32 -9.80
C VAL A 458 -51.91 3.32 -9.02
N ASP A 459 -52.75 2.27 -9.17
CA ASP A 459 -54.02 2.11 -8.44
C ASP A 459 -54.14 0.69 -7.88
N LYS A 460 -54.02 0.53 -6.55
CA LYS A 460 -54.04 -0.76 -5.87
C LYS A 460 -55.42 -1.43 -5.87
N ALA A 461 -56.52 -0.65 -5.93
CA ALA A 461 -57.86 -1.17 -5.84
C ALA A 461 -58.38 -1.70 -7.20
N ARG A 462 -58.26 -0.91 -8.25
CA ARG A 462 -58.77 -1.22 -9.61
C ARG A 462 -57.96 -2.30 -10.33
N THR A 463 -56.68 -2.42 -9.99
CA THR A 463 -55.76 -3.35 -10.62
C THR A 463 -55.86 -4.77 -10.04
N ARG A 464 -56.52 -4.98 -8.88
CA ARG A 464 -56.74 -6.34 -8.34
C ARG A 464 -57.66 -7.15 -9.25
N GLU A 465 -58.64 -6.51 -9.84
CA GLU A 465 -59.56 -7.13 -10.81
C GLU A 465 -58.87 -7.42 -12.17
N LYS A 466 -57.95 -6.55 -12.61
CA LYS A 466 -57.22 -6.71 -13.88
C LYS A 466 -56.00 -7.66 -13.78
N GLY A 467 -55.72 -8.21 -12.61
CA GLY A 467 -54.66 -9.23 -12.34
C GLY A 467 -53.23 -8.78 -12.68
N GLY A 468 -52.33 -8.69 -11.70
CA GLY A 468 -50.91 -8.40 -11.89
C GLY A 468 -50.24 -8.01 -10.59
N ASN A 469 -49.04 -8.49 -10.39
CA ASN A 469 -48.32 -8.36 -9.10
C ASN A 469 -47.36 -7.16 -9.06
N GLY A 470 -47.24 -6.37 -10.16
CA GLY A 470 -46.34 -5.22 -10.26
C GLY A 470 -44.85 -5.60 -10.36
N LEU A 471 -44.59 -6.83 -10.83
CA LEU A 471 -43.20 -7.30 -11.05
C LEU A 471 -42.79 -7.27 -12.52
N GLY A 472 -43.74 -7.34 -13.48
CA GLY A 472 -43.43 -7.47 -14.89
C GLY A 472 -42.51 -6.37 -15.42
N LEU A 473 -42.88 -5.07 -15.24
CA LEU A 473 -42.02 -3.97 -15.69
C LEU A 473 -40.64 -3.92 -14.99
N ALA A 474 -40.58 -4.32 -13.73
CA ALA A 474 -39.30 -4.44 -13.01
C ALA A 474 -38.41 -5.56 -13.58
N ILE A 475 -39.04 -6.69 -14.02
CA ILE A 475 -38.34 -7.78 -14.71
C ILE A 475 -37.85 -7.29 -16.07
N ALA A 476 -38.71 -6.63 -16.86
CA ALA A 476 -38.32 -6.09 -18.16
C ALA A 476 -37.19 -5.09 -18.06
N GLN A 477 -37.24 -4.16 -17.11
CA GLN A 477 -36.16 -3.21 -16.85
C GLN A 477 -34.88 -3.93 -16.51
N LYS A 478 -34.90 -4.88 -15.56
CA LYS A 478 -33.71 -5.61 -15.12
C LYS A 478 -33.10 -6.42 -16.26
N LEU A 479 -33.90 -7.09 -17.08
CA LEU A 479 -33.40 -7.78 -18.27
C LEU A 479 -32.77 -6.82 -19.27
N VAL A 480 -33.43 -5.70 -19.59
CA VAL A 480 -32.89 -4.70 -20.53
C VAL A 480 -31.55 -4.14 -20.02
N GLU A 481 -31.45 -3.75 -18.75
CA GLU A 481 -30.26 -3.23 -18.14
C GLU A 481 -29.10 -4.26 -18.10
N SER A 482 -29.39 -5.53 -17.83
CA SER A 482 -28.39 -6.62 -17.82
C SER A 482 -27.77 -6.85 -19.20
N TYR A 483 -28.46 -6.49 -20.28
CA TYR A 483 -27.92 -6.51 -21.64
C TYR A 483 -27.46 -5.13 -22.15
N HIS A 484 -27.13 -4.20 -21.22
CA HIS A 484 -26.67 -2.85 -21.52
C HIS A 484 -27.62 -2.02 -22.38
N GLY A 485 -28.91 -2.38 -22.38
CA GLY A 485 -29.97 -1.64 -23.01
C GLY A 485 -30.51 -0.52 -22.11
N LYS A 486 -31.53 0.18 -22.65
CA LYS A 486 -32.27 1.20 -21.89
C LYS A 486 -33.76 0.99 -22.13
N ILE A 487 -34.55 1.05 -21.06
CA ILE A 487 -36.02 1.10 -21.15
C ILE A 487 -36.52 2.48 -20.74
N SER A 488 -37.53 2.99 -21.39
CA SER A 488 -38.18 4.28 -21.11
C SER A 488 -39.65 4.25 -21.42
N VAL A 489 -40.41 5.18 -20.85
CA VAL A 489 -41.82 5.37 -21.08
C VAL A 489 -42.10 6.81 -21.45
N SER A 490 -43.03 7.01 -22.38
CA SER A 490 -43.61 8.31 -22.69
C SER A 490 -45.12 8.12 -22.66
N SER A 491 -45.81 8.81 -21.76
CA SER A 491 -47.26 8.61 -21.56
C SER A 491 -47.93 9.92 -21.22
N THR A 492 -49.18 10.01 -21.62
CA THR A 492 -50.09 11.11 -21.29
C THR A 492 -51.38 10.52 -20.74
N LEU A 493 -51.82 11.00 -19.57
CA LEU A 493 -53.02 10.51 -18.92
C LEU A 493 -54.23 10.64 -19.84
N GLY A 494 -55.01 9.56 -20.04
CA GLY A 494 -56.15 9.49 -20.93
C GLY A 494 -55.81 9.34 -22.42
N SER A 495 -54.55 9.24 -22.81
CA SER A 495 -54.13 9.11 -24.23
C SER A 495 -53.31 7.84 -24.52
N GLY A 496 -52.92 7.09 -23.48
CA GLY A 496 -52.13 5.88 -23.59
C GLY A 496 -50.67 6.05 -23.26
N SER A 497 -49.91 4.97 -23.41
CA SER A 497 -48.50 4.90 -23.09
C SER A 497 -47.68 4.27 -24.21
N LYS A 498 -46.44 4.75 -24.40
CA LYS A 498 -45.45 4.19 -25.31
C LYS A 498 -44.22 3.78 -24.50
N PHE A 499 -44.00 2.49 -24.38
CA PHE A 499 -42.77 1.94 -23.82
C PHE A 499 -41.73 1.76 -24.92
N MET A 500 -40.52 2.12 -24.68
CA MET A 500 -39.40 2.02 -25.62
C MET A 500 -38.22 1.33 -24.98
N ILE A 501 -37.67 0.34 -25.67
CA ILE A 501 -36.45 -0.35 -25.30
C ILE A 501 -35.39 -0.13 -26.39
N GLU A 502 -34.17 0.08 -25.98
CA GLU A 502 -33.00 0.29 -26.85
C GLU A 502 -31.94 -0.75 -26.51
N PHE A 503 -31.35 -1.40 -27.53
CA PHE A 503 -30.20 -2.26 -27.39
C PHE A 503 -29.08 -1.84 -28.34
N PRO A 504 -27.79 -1.96 -27.93
CA PRO A 504 -26.66 -1.76 -28.83
C PRO A 504 -26.63 -2.87 -29.88
N LEU A 505 -26.37 -2.50 -31.14
CA LEU A 505 -26.18 -3.44 -32.24
C LEU A 505 -24.81 -4.12 -32.12
N LEU A 506 -24.77 -5.40 -32.44
CA LEU A 506 -23.50 -6.05 -32.72
C LEU A 506 -22.96 -5.52 -34.05
N LYS A 507 -21.81 -4.89 -34.07
CA LYS A 507 -21.14 -4.49 -35.32
C LYS A 507 -20.83 -5.76 -36.11
N SER A 508 -21.34 -5.82 -37.34
CA SER A 508 -20.96 -6.86 -38.29
C SER A 508 -19.47 -6.74 -38.57
N GLU A 509 -18.75 -7.88 -38.61
CA GLU A 509 -17.30 -7.92 -38.97
C GLU A 509 -16.99 -7.38 -40.39
N SER A 510 -18.05 -7.06 -41.17
CA SER A 510 -17.91 -6.50 -42.53
C SER A 510 -17.64 -5.01 -42.60
N ASP A 511 -17.61 -4.28 -41.47
CA ASP A 511 -17.32 -2.83 -41.40
C ASP A 511 -15.91 -2.50 -40.87
N LYS A 512 -14.99 -3.49 -40.95
CA LYS A 512 -13.57 -3.26 -40.70
C LYS A 512 -12.76 -3.14 -41.98
#